data_2954824907658905d67604e3e31d34e4
#
_entry.id   2954824907658905d67604e3e31d34e4
#
_cell.length_a   1.000
_cell.length_b   1.000
_cell.length_c   1.000
_cell.angle_alpha   90.00
_cell.angle_beta   90.00
_cell.angle_gamma   90.00
#
_symmetry.space_group_name_H-M   'P 1'
#
loop_
_entity.id
_entity.type
_entity.pdbx_description
1 polymer ?
#
loop_
_entity_poly.entity_id
_entity_poly.type
_entity_poly.pdbx_seq_one_letter_code
_entity_poly.pdbx_strand_id
1 'polypeptide(L)'
;MTRNDAQKFLQIKHAWEQRKLKDIAEIVGGGTPSTSVPTYWNGSIDWYSPTEVGKDNFARGSKRKISKEGLKNSSAKLLPPHKTILFTSRATIGEAAILEREGATNQGFQSIVTKEGTDVYFLYSYKNHLKKQALIKASGSTFLEISKKAIEELQVQLPSFEEQTKIGSFFRFIDQ
;
A
#
# COMPACT_ATOMS: atom_id res chain seq x y z
N MET A 1 8.52 31.28 -30.42
CA MET A 1 7.46 30.67 -29.59
C MET A 1 6.12 31.26 -30.03
N THR A 2 5.34 30.51 -30.79
CA THR A 2 4.08 31.03 -31.34
C THR A 2 2.94 30.88 -30.30
N ARG A 3 1.87 31.68 -30.49
CA ARG A 3 0.66 31.58 -29.64
C ARG A 3 0.06 30.16 -29.61
N ASN A 4 0.29 29.38 -30.69
CA ASN A 4 -0.09 27.96 -30.81
C ASN A 4 0.79 27.06 -29.93
N ASP A 5 2.09 27.38 -29.78
CA ASP A 5 3.01 26.62 -28.93
C ASP A 5 2.68 26.85 -27.44
N ALA A 6 2.31 28.07 -27.09
CA ALA A 6 1.85 28.40 -25.74
C ALA A 6 0.49 27.73 -25.42
N GLN A 7 -0.45 27.64 -26.38
CA GLN A 7 -1.69 26.90 -26.21
C GLN A 7 -1.48 25.39 -26.14
N LYS A 8 -0.57 24.80 -26.92
CA LYS A 8 -0.13 23.40 -26.75
C LYS A 8 0.53 23.17 -25.38
N PHE A 9 1.36 24.09 -24.91
CA PHE A 9 1.95 23.99 -23.57
C PHE A 9 0.92 24.13 -22.45
N LEU A 10 -0.15 24.90 -22.65
CA LEU A 10 -1.28 25.03 -21.72
C LEU A 10 -2.24 23.82 -21.77
N GLN A 11 -2.33 23.13 -22.92
CA GLN A 11 -3.09 21.89 -23.07
C GLN A 11 -2.38 20.64 -22.48
N ILE A 12 -1.08 20.71 -22.19
CA ILE A 12 -0.30 19.62 -21.55
C ILE A 12 -0.39 19.67 -20.00
N LYS A 13 -1.11 20.57 -19.42
CA LYS A 13 -1.60 20.39 -18.06
C LYS A 13 -2.79 19.40 -18.14
N HIS A 14 -2.47 18.11 -18.27
CA HIS A 14 -3.42 17.09 -17.88
C HIS A 14 -3.76 17.38 -16.41
N ALA A 15 -4.94 17.92 -16.17
CA ALA A 15 -5.41 18.19 -14.84
C ALA A 15 -5.36 16.86 -14.06
N TRP A 16 -4.67 16.82 -12.94
CA TRP A 16 -4.68 15.66 -12.06
C TRP A 16 -6.12 15.35 -11.69
N GLU A 17 -6.52 14.11 -11.88
CA GLU A 17 -7.88 13.67 -11.63
C GLU A 17 -8.00 13.14 -10.21
N GLN A 18 -9.02 13.57 -9.50
CA GLN A 18 -9.34 12.99 -8.19
C GLN A 18 -9.90 11.58 -8.37
N ARG A 19 -9.25 10.60 -7.77
CA ARG A 19 -9.63 9.18 -7.80
C ARG A 19 -9.73 8.62 -6.38
N LYS A 20 -10.61 7.66 -6.19
CA LYS A 20 -10.66 6.86 -4.96
C LYS A 20 -9.67 5.70 -5.06
N LEU A 21 -9.12 5.26 -3.92
CA LEU A 21 -8.18 4.13 -3.93
C LEU A 21 -8.77 2.87 -4.57
N LYS A 22 -10.06 2.56 -4.35
CA LYS A 22 -10.71 1.39 -4.98
C LYS A 22 -10.69 1.40 -6.52
N ASP A 23 -10.60 2.58 -7.13
CA ASP A 23 -10.58 2.71 -8.59
C ASP A 23 -9.20 2.31 -9.15
N ILE A 24 -8.14 2.57 -8.39
CA ILE A 24 -6.73 2.45 -8.82
C ILE A 24 -5.94 1.34 -8.10
N ALA A 25 -6.53 0.73 -7.10
CA ALA A 25 -5.92 -0.35 -6.32
C ALA A 25 -6.97 -1.32 -5.79
N GLU A 26 -6.52 -2.52 -5.42
CA GLU A 26 -7.27 -3.46 -4.62
C GLU A 26 -6.82 -3.36 -3.17
N ILE A 27 -7.76 -3.34 -2.23
CA ILE A 27 -7.45 -3.32 -0.80
C ILE A 27 -7.57 -4.75 -0.26
N VAL A 28 -6.47 -5.26 0.28
CA VAL A 28 -6.33 -6.64 0.74
C VAL A 28 -6.03 -6.68 2.24
N GLY A 29 -6.95 -7.23 3.00
CA GLY A 29 -6.75 -7.49 4.43
C GLY A 29 -5.80 -8.67 4.66
N GLY A 30 -5.16 -8.67 5.83
CA GLY A 30 -4.31 -9.77 6.25
C GLY A 30 -5.01 -10.76 7.18
N GLY A 31 -4.25 -11.75 7.62
CA GLY A 31 -4.71 -12.79 8.54
C GLY A 31 -3.56 -13.45 9.28
N THR A 32 -3.93 -14.17 10.35
CA THR A 32 -2.96 -14.87 11.21
C THR A 32 -3.29 -16.35 11.20
N PRO A 33 -2.36 -17.22 10.78
CA PRO A 33 -2.51 -18.66 10.95
C PRO A 33 -2.63 -19.02 12.43
N SER A 34 -3.31 -20.12 12.73
CA SER A 34 -3.42 -20.59 14.11
C SER A 34 -2.04 -20.79 14.74
N THR A 35 -1.82 -20.15 15.88
CA THR A 35 -0.55 -20.27 16.63
C THR A 35 -0.41 -21.61 17.34
N SER A 36 -1.52 -22.35 17.50
CA SER A 36 -1.54 -23.68 18.10
C SER A 36 -1.04 -24.78 17.15
N VAL A 37 -0.85 -24.46 15.86
CA VAL A 37 -0.37 -25.41 14.84
C VAL A 37 1.05 -25.05 14.41
N PRO A 38 2.09 -25.72 14.96
CA PRO A 38 3.48 -25.37 14.68
C PRO A 38 3.87 -25.44 13.21
N THR A 39 3.26 -26.37 12.42
CA THR A 39 3.54 -26.53 10.99
C THR A 39 3.10 -25.36 10.13
N TYR A 40 2.27 -24.45 10.64
CA TYR A 40 1.86 -23.23 9.94
C TYR A 40 2.94 -22.14 9.97
N TRP A 41 3.94 -22.29 10.83
CA TRP A 41 4.98 -21.30 11.09
C TRP A 41 6.34 -21.76 10.62
N ASN A 42 7.31 -20.83 10.62
CA ASN A 42 8.73 -21.06 10.25
C ASN A 42 8.91 -21.60 8.82
N GLY A 43 7.99 -21.28 7.91
CA GLY A 43 8.13 -21.59 6.48
C GLY A 43 8.96 -20.55 5.73
N SER A 44 8.70 -20.41 4.43
CA SER A 44 9.44 -19.52 3.53
C SER A 44 8.73 -18.22 3.19
N ILE A 45 7.45 -18.04 3.58
CA ILE A 45 6.63 -16.88 3.22
C ILE A 45 6.80 -15.81 4.30
N ASP A 46 7.24 -14.63 3.93
CA ASP A 46 7.30 -13.48 4.82
C ASP A 46 5.90 -13.13 5.35
N TRP A 47 5.81 -12.89 6.66
CA TRP A 47 4.54 -12.54 7.32
C TRP A 47 4.75 -11.36 8.27
N TYR A 48 4.25 -10.20 7.85
CA TYR A 48 4.50 -8.93 8.49
C TYR A 48 3.48 -8.60 9.58
N SER A 49 3.96 -7.96 10.64
CA SER A 49 3.16 -7.30 11.66
C SER A 49 3.32 -5.77 11.56
N PRO A 50 2.37 -4.96 12.10
CA PRO A 50 2.42 -3.50 11.98
C PRO A 50 3.70 -2.84 12.51
N THR A 51 4.36 -3.45 13.48
CA THR A 51 5.61 -2.92 14.08
C THR A 51 6.83 -3.06 13.17
N GLU A 52 6.71 -3.75 12.03
CA GLU A 52 7.79 -4.01 11.09
C GLU A 52 7.79 -3.05 9.91
N VAL A 53 6.81 -2.15 9.82
CA VAL A 53 6.72 -1.14 8.76
C VAL A 53 6.77 0.28 9.32
N GLY A 54 7.06 1.26 8.45
CA GLY A 54 7.10 2.67 8.81
C GLY A 54 8.49 3.22 9.15
N LYS A 55 9.49 2.37 9.34
CA LYS A 55 10.89 2.80 9.52
C LYS A 55 11.63 2.92 8.20
N ASP A 56 11.44 1.92 7.34
CA ASP A 56 12.01 1.86 6.01
C ASP A 56 10.92 2.04 4.96
N ASN A 57 11.29 2.56 3.79
CA ASN A 57 10.38 2.70 2.66
C ASN A 57 10.05 1.34 2.01
N PHE A 58 10.85 0.30 2.30
CA PHE A 58 10.76 -1.02 1.68
C PHE A 58 10.66 -2.13 2.71
N ALA A 59 9.75 -3.08 2.46
CA ALA A 59 9.64 -4.32 3.20
C ALA A 59 10.41 -5.43 2.46
N ARG A 60 11.60 -5.77 2.98
CA ARG A 60 12.56 -6.71 2.35
C ARG A 60 12.58 -8.08 3.01
N GLY A 61 11.89 -8.27 4.10
CA GLY A 61 11.80 -9.51 4.88
C GLY A 61 11.14 -9.28 6.23
N SER A 62 10.46 -10.28 6.72
CA SER A 62 9.77 -10.25 8.01
C SER A 62 10.52 -11.04 9.07
N LYS A 63 10.27 -10.70 10.34
CA LYS A 63 10.80 -11.45 11.50
C LYS A 63 10.22 -12.85 11.60
N ARG A 64 8.91 -12.97 11.34
CA ARG A 64 8.18 -14.24 11.37
C ARG A 64 7.81 -14.64 9.96
N LYS A 65 7.81 -15.95 9.73
CA LYS A 65 7.43 -16.52 8.45
C LYS A 65 6.34 -17.55 8.66
N ILE A 66 5.52 -17.73 7.62
CA ILE A 66 4.50 -18.77 7.59
C ILE A 66 4.82 -19.79 6.49
N SER A 67 4.28 -20.98 6.66
CA SER A 67 4.35 -22.03 5.65
C SER A 67 3.26 -21.87 4.60
N LYS A 68 3.37 -22.59 3.48
CA LYS A 68 2.28 -22.69 2.48
C LYS A 68 1.00 -23.24 3.10
N GLU A 69 1.14 -24.18 4.04
CA GLU A 69 0.01 -24.74 4.78
C GLU A 69 -0.64 -23.71 5.69
N GLY A 70 0.14 -22.92 6.42
CA GLY A 70 -0.35 -21.81 7.23
C GLY A 70 -1.05 -20.74 6.41
N LEU A 71 -0.52 -20.39 5.24
CA LEU A 71 -1.18 -19.48 4.30
C LEU A 71 -2.54 -20.04 3.85
N LYS A 72 -2.59 -21.31 3.43
CA LYS A 72 -3.80 -21.97 2.94
C LYS A 72 -4.90 -22.09 4.01
N ASN A 73 -4.51 -22.32 5.25
CA ASN A 73 -5.43 -22.54 6.38
C ASN A 73 -5.69 -21.27 7.23
N SER A 74 -5.49 -20.10 6.64
CA SER A 74 -5.77 -18.82 7.30
C SER A 74 -6.42 -17.82 6.34
N SER A 75 -6.82 -16.66 6.86
CA SER A 75 -7.30 -15.54 6.05
C SER A 75 -6.16 -14.70 5.44
N ALA A 76 -4.90 -15.03 5.73
CA ALA A 76 -3.76 -14.36 5.11
C ALA A 76 -3.78 -14.54 3.59
N LYS A 77 -3.35 -13.51 2.88
CA LYS A 77 -3.26 -13.52 1.42
C LYS A 77 -1.82 -13.29 1.01
N LEU A 78 -1.39 -13.98 -0.03
CA LEU A 78 -0.10 -13.75 -0.64
C LEU A 78 -0.17 -12.48 -1.49
N LEU A 79 0.70 -11.53 -1.20
CA LEU A 79 0.72 -10.21 -1.81
C LEU A 79 1.87 -10.13 -2.84
N PRO A 80 1.60 -9.59 -4.04
CA PRO A 80 2.62 -9.49 -5.08
C PRO A 80 3.66 -8.40 -4.75
N PRO A 81 4.96 -8.67 -4.97
CA PRO A 81 6.02 -7.68 -4.80
C PRO A 81 5.93 -6.59 -5.86
N HIS A 82 6.52 -5.41 -5.57
CA HIS A 82 6.64 -4.27 -6.48
C HIS A 82 5.31 -3.67 -6.98
N LYS A 83 4.18 -4.15 -6.46
CA LYS A 83 2.83 -3.65 -6.72
C LYS A 83 2.05 -3.37 -5.43
N THR A 84 2.60 -3.77 -4.29
CA THR A 84 1.92 -3.71 -3.00
C THR A 84 2.56 -2.69 -2.09
N ILE A 85 1.73 -1.84 -1.51
CA ILE A 85 2.06 -1.00 -0.37
C ILE A 85 1.43 -1.67 0.85
N LEU A 86 2.25 -2.16 1.77
CA LEU A 86 1.79 -2.57 3.09
C LEU A 86 1.31 -1.31 3.82
N PHE A 87 0.06 -1.28 4.24
CA PHE A 87 -0.54 -0.12 4.90
C PHE A 87 -1.23 -0.56 6.18
N THR A 88 -0.79 -0.05 7.33
CA THR A 88 -1.33 -0.47 8.62
C THR A 88 -2.71 0.14 8.87
N SER A 89 -3.62 -0.69 9.35
CA SER A 89 -5.01 -0.31 9.68
C SER A 89 -5.31 -0.28 11.18
N ARG A 90 -4.38 -0.80 12.00
CA ARG A 90 -4.47 -0.85 13.48
C ARG A 90 -3.14 -0.47 14.10
N ALA A 91 -3.13 -0.20 15.40
CA ALA A 91 -1.98 0.18 16.20
C ALA A 91 -1.32 1.48 15.71
N THR A 92 -0.66 1.46 14.59
CA THR A 92 0.04 2.61 13.97
C THR A 92 -0.60 2.95 12.63
N ILE A 93 -1.88 3.33 12.61
CA ILE A 93 -2.63 3.57 11.37
C ILE A 93 -1.86 4.45 10.38
N GLY A 94 -1.73 3.95 9.15
CA GLY A 94 -1.15 4.69 8.03
C GLY A 94 0.39 4.60 7.94
N GLU A 95 1.05 3.77 8.74
CA GLU A 95 2.43 3.39 8.45
C GLU A 95 2.48 2.51 7.22
N ALA A 96 3.49 2.70 6.38
CA ALA A 96 3.53 2.04 5.09
C ALA A 96 4.95 1.67 4.65
N ALA A 97 5.04 0.63 3.82
CA ALA A 97 6.26 0.24 3.11
C ALA A 97 5.89 -0.43 1.78
N ILE A 98 6.74 -0.28 0.77
CA ILE A 98 6.60 -1.00 -0.50
C ILE A 98 7.13 -2.42 -0.32
N LEU A 99 6.33 -3.41 -0.70
CA LEU A 99 6.70 -4.83 -0.62
C LEU A 99 7.68 -5.19 -1.75
N GLU A 100 8.91 -5.59 -1.42
CA GLU A 100 9.92 -6.00 -2.41
C GLU A 100 9.99 -7.50 -2.66
N ARG A 101 9.48 -8.31 -1.73
CA ARG A 101 9.37 -9.77 -1.86
C ARG A 101 7.94 -10.19 -1.60
N GLU A 102 7.51 -11.25 -2.26
CA GLU A 102 6.22 -11.86 -2.00
C GLU A 102 6.05 -12.18 -0.51
N GLY A 103 4.92 -11.82 0.06
CA GLY A 103 4.67 -12.00 1.49
C GLY A 103 3.20 -11.85 1.86
N ALA A 104 2.91 -12.02 3.12
CA ALA A 104 1.58 -11.89 3.71
C ALA A 104 1.63 -10.98 4.93
N THR A 105 0.48 -10.59 5.44
CA THR A 105 0.36 -9.72 6.62
C THR A 105 -0.62 -10.30 7.63
N ASN A 106 -0.50 -9.85 8.87
CA ASN A 106 -1.54 -10.09 9.87
C ASN A 106 -2.77 -9.19 9.62
N GLN A 107 -3.81 -9.33 10.43
CA GLN A 107 -5.05 -8.55 10.33
C GLN A 107 -4.90 -7.05 10.67
N GLY A 108 -3.73 -6.60 11.07
CA GLY A 108 -3.42 -5.19 11.33
C GLY A 108 -3.14 -4.36 10.07
N PHE A 109 -3.30 -4.97 8.89
CA PHE A 109 -3.09 -4.32 7.60
C PHE A 109 -4.34 -4.31 6.75
N GLN A 110 -4.42 -3.28 5.93
CA GLN A 110 -5.24 -3.20 4.73
C GLN A 110 -4.29 -2.79 3.60
N SER A 111 -3.60 -3.78 3.02
CA SER A 111 -2.57 -3.55 2.01
C SER A 111 -3.17 -3.05 0.70
N ILE A 112 -2.46 -2.14 0.03
CA ILE A 112 -2.90 -1.47 -1.19
C ILE A 112 -2.14 -2.11 -2.35
N VAL A 113 -2.82 -2.88 -3.18
CA VAL A 113 -2.25 -3.54 -4.37
C VAL A 113 -2.63 -2.74 -5.60
N THR A 114 -1.65 -2.10 -6.26
CA THR A 114 -1.91 -1.22 -7.41
C THR A 114 -2.44 -2.01 -8.61
N LYS A 115 -3.44 -1.43 -9.28
CA LYS A 115 -3.97 -1.91 -10.57
C LYS A 115 -3.13 -1.40 -11.73
N GLU A 116 -3.38 -1.95 -12.90
CA GLU A 116 -2.81 -1.44 -14.16
C GLU A 116 -3.07 0.06 -14.32
N GLY A 117 -2.08 0.81 -14.78
CA GLY A 117 -2.16 2.27 -14.91
C GLY A 117 -1.87 3.04 -13.62
N THR A 118 -1.46 2.36 -12.54
CA THR A 118 -1.06 3.01 -11.28
C THR A 118 0.37 2.62 -10.90
N ASP A 119 1.24 3.62 -10.81
CA ASP A 119 2.63 3.43 -10.36
C ASP A 119 2.69 3.32 -8.84
N VAL A 120 3.32 2.26 -8.33
CA VAL A 120 3.38 1.98 -6.89
C VAL A 120 4.19 3.03 -6.11
N TYR A 121 5.29 3.54 -6.70
CA TYR A 121 6.11 4.56 -6.06
C TYR A 121 5.42 5.90 -6.02
N PHE A 122 4.74 6.27 -7.10
CA PHE A 122 3.89 7.44 -7.12
C PHE A 122 2.84 7.36 -6.02
N LEU A 123 2.10 6.26 -5.93
CA LEU A 123 1.07 6.09 -4.91
C LEU A 123 1.68 6.09 -3.50
N TYR A 124 2.85 5.46 -3.31
CA TYR A 124 3.57 5.48 -2.05
C TYR A 124 3.99 6.90 -1.62
N SER A 125 4.33 7.77 -2.55
CA SER A 125 4.64 9.18 -2.25
C SER A 125 3.49 9.92 -1.55
N TYR A 126 2.26 9.44 -1.75
CA TYR A 126 1.05 9.92 -1.07
C TYR A 126 0.85 9.38 0.35
N LYS A 127 1.74 8.51 0.85
CA LYS A 127 1.55 7.83 2.16
C LYS A 127 1.13 8.76 3.30
N ASN A 128 1.76 9.93 3.41
CA ASN A 128 1.45 10.90 4.47
C ASN A 128 0.04 11.51 4.31
N HIS A 129 -0.37 11.75 3.07
CA HIS A 129 -1.70 12.25 2.77
C HIS A 129 -2.77 11.18 3.03
N LEU A 130 -2.52 9.95 2.61
CA LEU A 130 -3.39 8.79 2.90
C LEU A 130 -3.50 8.53 4.40
N LYS A 131 -2.38 8.62 5.14
CA LYS A 131 -2.37 8.50 6.60
C LYS A 131 -3.25 9.55 7.27
N LYS A 132 -3.16 10.82 6.87
CA LYS A 132 -4.02 11.90 7.41
C LYS A 132 -5.50 11.61 7.17
N GLN A 133 -5.88 11.22 5.96
CA GLN A 133 -7.25 10.85 5.65
C GLN A 133 -7.71 9.62 6.43
N ALA A 134 -6.83 8.60 6.56
CA ALA A 134 -7.12 7.37 7.29
C ALA A 134 -7.41 7.65 8.77
N LEU A 135 -6.61 8.49 9.41
CA LEU A 135 -6.81 8.88 10.82
C LEU A 135 -8.13 9.62 11.04
N ILE A 136 -8.57 10.46 10.10
CA ILE A 136 -9.88 11.15 10.16
C ILE A 136 -11.04 10.15 10.05
N LYS A 137 -10.87 9.07 9.26
CA LYS A 137 -11.90 8.05 9.02
C LYS A 137 -11.84 6.86 9.98
N ALA A 138 -10.78 6.78 10.79
CA ALA A 138 -10.63 5.73 11.78
C ALA A 138 -11.68 5.85 12.88
N SER A 139 -12.12 4.72 13.40
CA SER A 139 -13.11 4.63 14.47
C SER A 139 -12.69 3.58 15.51
N GLY A 140 -13.28 3.64 16.67
CA GLY A 140 -13.01 2.73 17.79
C GLY A 140 -12.84 3.50 19.10
N SER A 141 -13.46 3.00 20.17
CA SER A 141 -13.40 3.65 21.50
C SER A 141 -12.13 3.30 22.28
N THR A 142 -11.64 2.06 22.13
CA THR A 142 -10.47 1.57 22.86
C THR A 142 -9.25 1.46 21.95
N PHE A 143 -9.45 1.00 20.71
CA PHE A 143 -8.40 0.90 19.72
C PHE A 143 -8.91 1.48 18.39
N LEU A 144 -8.19 2.47 17.87
CA LEU A 144 -8.51 3.02 16.56
C LEU A 144 -8.18 2.02 15.47
N GLU A 145 -9.12 1.86 14.56
CA GLU A 145 -8.99 1.03 13.36
C GLU A 145 -9.65 1.72 12.17
N ILE A 146 -9.06 1.57 10.99
CA ILE A 146 -9.69 1.95 9.75
C ILE A 146 -10.13 0.69 8.97
N SER A 147 -11.40 0.66 8.58
CA SER A 147 -11.96 -0.46 7.81
C SER A 147 -11.49 -0.46 6.36
N LYS A 148 -11.53 -1.65 5.73
CA LYS A 148 -11.29 -1.81 4.29
C LYS A 148 -12.11 -0.80 3.47
N LYS A 149 -13.42 -0.72 3.71
CA LYS A 149 -14.34 0.19 3.01
C LYS A 149 -13.94 1.65 3.16
N ALA A 150 -13.46 2.06 4.33
CA ALA A 150 -13.01 3.43 4.54
C ALA A 150 -11.70 3.73 3.79
N ILE A 151 -10.78 2.77 3.70
CA ILE A 151 -9.54 2.90 2.90
C ILE A 151 -9.86 2.95 1.40
N GLU A 152 -10.80 2.15 0.92
CA GLU A 152 -11.28 2.16 -0.48
C GLU A 152 -11.79 3.55 -0.92
N GLU A 153 -12.30 4.35 0.01
CA GLU A 153 -12.83 5.70 -0.23
C GLU A 153 -11.80 6.83 -0.02
N LEU A 154 -10.54 6.51 0.33
CA LEU A 154 -9.47 7.50 0.40
C LEU A 154 -9.18 8.06 -1.00
N GLN A 155 -8.81 9.34 -1.06
CA GLN A 155 -8.69 10.06 -2.31
C GLN A 155 -7.24 10.43 -2.61
N VAL A 156 -6.89 10.35 -3.88
CA VAL A 156 -5.61 10.81 -4.42
C VAL A 156 -5.85 11.66 -5.67
N GLN A 157 -4.93 12.57 -5.96
CA GLN A 157 -4.88 13.27 -7.23
C GLN A 157 -3.95 12.47 -8.14
N LEU A 158 -4.49 11.98 -9.26
CA LEU A 158 -3.81 11.06 -10.16
C LEU A 158 -3.49 11.75 -11.49
N PRO A 159 -2.19 11.92 -11.84
CA PRO A 159 -1.79 12.39 -13.16
C PRO A 159 -1.82 11.25 -14.18
N SER A 160 -1.39 11.53 -15.42
CA SER A 160 -1.16 10.50 -16.42
C SER A 160 -0.16 9.45 -15.91
N PHE A 161 -0.26 8.21 -16.39
CA PHE A 161 0.66 7.13 -15.99
C PHE A 161 2.13 7.48 -16.27
N GLU A 162 2.42 8.17 -17.38
CA GLU A 162 3.77 8.63 -17.71
C GLU A 162 4.30 9.61 -16.66
N GLU A 163 3.47 10.54 -16.20
CA GLU A 163 3.84 11.49 -15.16
C GLU A 163 3.98 10.80 -13.78
N GLN A 164 3.09 9.86 -13.45
CA GLN A 164 3.24 9.03 -12.25
C GLN A 164 4.59 8.32 -12.23
N THR A 165 4.99 7.69 -13.34
CA THR A 165 6.26 6.97 -13.44
C THR A 165 7.47 7.89 -13.28
N LYS A 166 7.43 9.10 -13.85
CA LYS A 166 8.48 10.11 -13.66
C LYS A 166 8.60 10.54 -12.19
N ILE A 167 7.48 10.85 -11.56
CA ILE A 167 7.44 11.24 -10.14
C ILE A 167 7.87 10.07 -9.25
N GLY A 168 7.35 8.87 -9.49
CA GLY A 168 7.71 7.67 -8.74
C GLY A 168 9.19 7.34 -8.83
N SER A 169 9.78 7.44 -10.03
CA SER A 169 11.22 7.24 -10.25
C SER A 169 12.08 8.27 -9.52
N PHE A 170 11.65 9.52 -9.49
CA PHE A 170 12.33 10.58 -8.75
C PHE A 170 12.37 10.28 -7.24
N PHE A 171 11.24 9.93 -6.64
CA PHE A 171 11.19 9.55 -5.23
C PHE A 171 12.00 8.28 -4.94
N ARG A 172 11.92 7.28 -5.80
CA ARG A 172 12.75 6.08 -5.68
C ARG A 172 14.24 6.38 -5.63
N PHE A 173 14.69 7.33 -6.44
CA PHE A 173 16.10 7.74 -6.47
C PHE A 173 16.54 8.45 -5.18
N ILE A 174 15.67 9.26 -4.57
CA ILE A 174 15.98 9.96 -3.31
C ILE A 174 15.98 8.99 -2.12
N ASP A 175 15.16 7.94 -2.18
CA ASP A 175 14.93 6.99 -1.09
C ASP A 175 15.96 5.83 -1.06
N GLN A 176 16.94 5.81 -1.98
CA GLN A 176 18.05 4.84 -2.01
C GLN A 176 19.24 5.32 -1.20
#